data_10eead3134255269884defa56007d3f0
#
_entry.id   10eead3134255269884defa56007d3f0
#
_cell.length_a   1.000
_cell.length_b   1.000
_cell.length_c   1.000
_cell.angle_alpha   90.00
_cell.angle_beta   90.00
_cell.angle_gamma   90.00
#
_symmetry.space_group_name_H-M   'P 1'
#
loop_
_entity.id
_entity.type
_entity.pdbx_description
1 polymer ?
#
loop_
_entity_poly.entity_id
_entity_poly.type
_entity_poly.pdbx_seq_one_letter_code
_entity_poly.pdbx_strand_id
1 'polypeptide(L)'
;MSKNKLIFCSALLCFVGLTTYALWNEIARNTAKLERSISGAILTAPGVGGGIVKTDNAHILLFNPDTLELVASRIINPFLPPATFNIGQSDTDRKLSGMYRILVLTDKDGDPNLPSIGEIIGPLTQQIPLGIEGFKYYLDRPFKSFPEELVYRETDSPENSISGIVKASPKFSNLVSPDDRLVIMLFDPEKNRPVAVKILDNFKLPQKFSIGHSNALGIQPFSGKFSLRILTDKNNQPFESVIGEVIGRSKKLIALGAKNIEFVMDQNYVR
;
A
#
# COMPACT_ATOMS: atom_id res chain seq x y z
N MET A 1 0.35 57.30 -45.72
CA MET A 1 0.62 56.43 -44.48
C MET A 1 2.10 56.11 -44.48
N SER A 2 2.83 56.44 -43.39
CA SER A 2 4.28 56.25 -43.34
C SER A 2 4.59 54.72 -43.22
N LYS A 3 5.60 54.25 -43.99
CA LYS A 3 6.08 52.84 -43.98
C LYS A 3 6.28 52.30 -42.55
N ASN A 4 6.65 53.14 -41.61
CA ASN A 4 6.86 52.78 -40.22
C ASN A 4 5.55 52.40 -39.47
N LYS A 5 4.41 52.99 -39.83
CA LYS A 5 3.11 52.63 -39.25
C LYS A 5 2.62 51.27 -39.74
N LEU A 6 2.94 50.89 -40.98
CA LEU A 6 2.54 49.60 -41.54
C LEU A 6 3.34 48.45 -40.89
N ILE A 7 4.64 48.67 -40.66
CA ILE A 7 5.51 47.69 -39.99
C ILE A 7 5.08 47.50 -38.53
N PHE A 8 4.71 48.57 -37.83
CA PHE A 8 4.28 48.48 -36.45
C PHE A 8 2.93 47.73 -36.29
N CYS A 9 1.98 47.96 -37.19
CA CYS A 9 0.70 47.25 -37.21
C CYS A 9 0.87 45.74 -37.52
N SER A 10 1.77 45.37 -38.45
CA SER A 10 2.01 43.96 -38.76
C SER A 10 2.74 43.24 -37.61
N ALA A 11 3.69 43.87 -36.94
CA ALA A 11 4.36 43.32 -35.78
C ALA A 11 3.39 43.10 -34.59
N LEU A 12 2.48 44.07 -34.36
CA LEU A 12 1.48 43.95 -33.29
C LEU A 12 0.47 42.82 -33.57
N LEU A 13 0.03 42.68 -34.83
CA LEU A 13 -0.87 41.59 -35.25
C LEU A 13 -0.20 40.20 -35.10
N CYS A 14 1.07 40.07 -35.44
CA CYS A 14 1.83 38.84 -35.24
C CYS A 14 2.00 38.51 -33.75
N PHE A 15 2.25 39.52 -32.91
CA PHE A 15 2.41 39.32 -31.47
C PHE A 15 1.08 38.89 -30.82
N VAL A 16 -0.04 39.53 -31.18
CA VAL A 16 -1.38 39.14 -30.72
C VAL A 16 -1.72 37.70 -31.18
N GLY A 17 -1.42 37.38 -32.45
CA GLY A 17 -1.64 36.03 -32.97
C GLY A 17 -0.84 34.93 -32.25
N LEU A 18 0.42 35.21 -31.94
CA LEU A 18 1.28 34.26 -31.19
C LEU A 18 0.83 34.08 -29.75
N THR A 19 0.43 35.16 -29.08
CA THR A 19 -0.07 35.06 -27.69
C THR A 19 -1.42 34.34 -27.61
N THR A 20 -2.34 34.60 -28.53
CA THR A 20 -3.63 33.89 -28.59
C THR A 20 -3.44 32.39 -28.92
N TYR A 21 -2.52 32.06 -29.84
CA TYR A 21 -2.20 30.69 -30.18
C TYR A 21 -1.54 29.94 -28.98
N ALA A 22 -0.62 30.58 -28.25
CA ALA A 22 0.00 30.03 -27.06
C ALA A 22 -1.05 29.79 -25.97
N LEU A 23 -1.93 30.76 -25.71
CA LEU A 23 -3.02 30.64 -24.74
C LEU A 23 -4.01 29.52 -25.13
N TRP A 24 -4.37 29.42 -26.40
CA TRP A 24 -5.24 28.36 -26.90
C TRP A 24 -4.63 26.97 -26.73
N ASN A 25 -3.34 26.83 -27.07
CA ASN A 25 -2.63 25.55 -26.87
C ASN A 25 -2.52 25.18 -25.41
N GLU A 26 -2.32 26.14 -24.52
CA GLU A 26 -2.27 25.90 -23.08
C GLU A 26 -3.64 25.49 -22.54
N ILE A 27 -4.70 26.15 -22.94
CA ILE A 27 -6.08 25.76 -22.60
C ILE A 27 -6.40 24.39 -23.15
N ALA A 28 -6.09 24.09 -24.40
CA ALA A 28 -6.33 22.78 -25.00
C ALA A 28 -5.55 21.66 -24.29
N ARG A 29 -4.27 21.90 -23.91
CA ARG A 29 -3.48 20.94 -23.12
C ARG A 29 -4.05 20.73 -21.73
N ASN A 30 -4.48 21.78 -21.05
CA ASN A 30 -5.08 21.69 -19.73
C ASN A 30 -6.43 20.98 -19.78
N THR A 31 -7.27 21.25 -20.76
CA THR A 31 -8.54 20.54 -20.97
C THR A 31 -8.29 19.05 -21.25
N ALA A 32 -7.37 18.71 -22.17
CA ALA A 32 -7.02 17.33 -22.46
C ALA A 32 -6.40 16.60 -21.25
N LYS A 33 -5.74 17.32 -20.34
CA LYS A 33 -5.21 16.78 -19.10
C LYS A 33 -6.33 16.51 -18.08
N LEU A 34 -7.32 17.39 -17.99
CA LEU A 34 -8.51 17.22 -17.13
C LEU A 34 -9.38 16.05 -17.61
N GLU A 35 -9.63 15.94 -18.91
CA GLU A 35 -10.41 14.83 -19.49
C GLU A 35 -9.80 13.45 -19.23
N ARG A 36 -8.51 13.37 -18.86
CA ARG A 36 -7.79 12.12 -18.59
C ARG A 36 -7.35 11.99 -17.14
N SER A 37 -8.04 12.64 -16.23
CA SER A 37 -7.75 12.57 -14.80
C SER A 37 -9.03 12.61 -13.98
N ILE A 38 -8.91 12.16 -12.73
CA ILE A 38 -9.94 12.32 -11.70
C ILE A 38 -9.42 13.38 -10.74
N SER A 39 -10.19 14.43 -10.52
CA SER A 39 -9.81 15.54 -9.64
C SER A 39 -10.85 15.83 -8.57
N GLY A 40 -10.39 16.32 -7.43
CA GLY A 40 -11.29 16.59 -6.32
C GLY A 40 -10.60 17.00 -5.04
N ALA A 41 -11.23 16.65 -3.90
CA ALA A 41 -10.74 16.95 -2.57
C ALA A 41 -10.71 15.68 -1.70
N ILE A 42 -9.63 15.54 -0.93
CA ILE A 42 -9.52 14.56 0.15
C ILE A 42 -9.92 15.25 1.45
N LEU A 43 -10.86 14.66 2.12
CA LEU A 43 -11.45 15.11 3.38
C LEU A 43 -11.23 14.04 4.45
N THR A 44 -11.45 14.39 5.71
CA THR A 44 -11.47 13.41 6.80
C THR A 44 -12.87 13.28 7.36
N ALA A 45 -13.27 12.07 7.72
CA ALA A 45 -14.48 11.84 8.48
C ALA A 45 -14.33 12.42 9.92
N PRO A 46 -15.45 12.79 10.56
CA PRO A 46 -15.41 13.26 11.94
C PRO A 46 -14.69 12.25 12.86
N GLY A 47 -13.80 12.77 13.71
CA GLY A 47 -13.05 11.96 14.69
C GLY A 47 -11.80 11.27 14.17
N VAL A 48 -11.53 11.26 12.86
CA VAL A 48 -10.39 10.56 12.27
C VAL A 48 -9.19 11.51 12.01
N GLY A 49 -9.46 12.78 11.76
CA GLY A 49 -8.43 13.76 11.34
C GLY A 49 -7.35 14.09 12.37
N GLY A 50 -7.55 13.80 13.66
CA GLY A 50 -6.58 14.12 14.73
C GLY A 50 -5.26 13.35 14.67
N GLY A 51 -5.17 12.30 13.86
CA GLY A 51 -3.95 11.52 13.65
C GLY A 51 -3.07 11.98 12.48
N ILE A 52 -3.53 12.95 11.69
CA ILE A 52 -2.80 13.46 10.52
C ILE A 52 -1.98 14.68 10.92
N VAL A 53 -0.69 14.64 10.64
CA VAL A 53 0.25 15.74 10.90
C VAL A 53 0.84 16.27 9.60
N LYS A 54 1.37 17.52 9.62
CA LYS A 54 1.92 18.19 8.42
C LYS A 54 3.05 17.43 7.72
N THR A 55 3.70 16.52 8.40
CA THR A 55 4.79 15.70 7.85
C THR A 55 4.29 14.44 7.15
N ASP A 56 3.01 14.13 7.29
CA ASP A 56 2.44 12.97 6.63
C ASP A 56 2.33 13.21 5.12
N ASN A 57 2.48 12.15 4.36
CA ASN A 57 2.14 12.10 2.95
C ASN A 57 0.73 11.52 2.79
N ALA A 58 0.11 11.73 1.64
CA ALA A 58 -1.02 10.92 1.23
C ALA A 58 -0.72 10.27 -0.12
N HIS A 59 -0.99 8.98 -0.22
CA HIS A 59 -0.95 8.23 -1.46
C HIS A 59 -2.35 8.09 -2.02
N ILE A 60 -2.49 8.45 -3.28
CA ILE A 60 -3.69 8.22 -4.08
C ILE A 60 -3.36 7.09 -5.05
N LEU A 61 -4.08 6.00 -4.94
CA LEU A 61 -3.88 4.79 -5.73
C LEU A 61 -5.07 4.61 -6.66
N LEU A 62 -4.77 4.45 -7.96
CA LEU A 62 -5.77 4.25 -9.01
C LEU A 62 -5.72 2.79 -9.49
N PHE A 63 -6.83 2.09 -9.39
CA PHE A 63 -6.95 0.69 -9.73
C PHE A 63 -7.83 0.47 -10.95
N ASN A 64 -7.44 -0.47 -11.80
CA ASN A 64 -8.33 -1.02 -12.81
C ASN A 64 -9.54 -1.68 -12.11
N PRO A 65 -10.79 -1.38 -12.48
CA PRO A 65 -11.96 -1.87 -11.74
C PRO A 65 -12.19 -3.38 -11.89
N ASP A 66 -11.73 -3.99 -13.00
CA ASP A 66 -11.99 -5.39 -13.31
C ASP A 66 -10.88 -6.30 -12.77
N THR A 67 -9.62 -5.86 -12.87
CA THR A 67 -8.45 -6.66 -12.46
C THR A 67 -7.93 -6.30 -11.07
N LEU A 68 -8.34 -5.15 -10.53
CA LEU A 68 -7.83 -4.52 -9.30
C LEU A 68 -6.31 -4.30 -9.32
N GLU A 69 -5.73 -4.28 -10.52
CA GLU A 69 -4.33 -3.93 -10.71
C GLU A 69 -4.11 -2.43 -10.48
N LEU A 70 -3.06 -2.08 -9.74
CA LEU A 70 -2.62 -0.70 -9.57
C LEU A 70 -2.11 -0.16 -10.91
N VAL A 71 -2.75 0.88 -11.44
CA VAL A 71 -2.43 1.45 -12.75
C VAL A 71 -1.75 2.81 -12.67
N ALA A 72 -2.00 3.57 -11.61
CA ALA A 72 -1.33 4.84 -11.34
C ALA A 72 -1.28 5.13 -9.86
N SER A 73 -0.29 5.89 -9.43
CA SER A 73 -0.18 6.38 -8.05
C SER A 73 0.33 7.80 -8.02
N ARG A 74 -0.17 8.59 -7.06
CA ARG A 74 0.29 9.96 -6.82
C ARG A 74 0.47 10.20 -5.33
N ILE A 75 1.54 10.93 -4.99
CA ILE A 75 1.85 11.36 -3.63
C ILE A 75 1.50 12.84 -3.50
N ILE A 76 0.82 13.19 -2.41
CA ILE A 76 0.65 14.57 -1.94
C ILE A 76 1.59 14.76 -0.75
N ASN A 77 2.54 15.67 -0.87
CA ASN A 77 3.51 16.00 0.17
C ASN A 77 3.74 17.54 0.20
N PRO A 78 3.53 18.21 1.33
CA PRO A 78 2.93 17.71 2.57
C PRO A 78 1.42 17.50 2.43
N PHE A 79 0.86 16.58 3.23
CA PHE A 79 -0.57 16.32 3.24
C PHE A 79 -1.25 16.88 4.51
N LEU A 80 -2.24 17.74 4.30
CA LEU A 80 -3.11 18.23 5.37
C LEU A 80 -4.54 18.41 4.80
N PRO A 81 -5.53 17.63 5.24
CA PRO A 81 -6.90 17.79 4.79
C PRO A 81 -7.55 19.08 5.32
N PRO A 82 -8.45 19.73 4.54
CA PRO A 82 -8.84 19.34 3.17
C PRO A 82 -7.72 19.61 2.16
N ALA A 83 -7.43 18.64 1.28
CA ALA A 83 -6.41 18.76 0.26
C ALA A 83 -6.98 18.45 -1.13
N THR A 84 -6.64 19.25 -2.13
CA THR A 84 -7.02 18.98 -3.52
C THR A 84 -6.12 17.91 -4.12
N PHE A 85 -6.67 17.12 -5.02
CA PHE A 85 -5.91 16.12 -5.77
C PHE A 85 -6.32 16.05 -7.23
N ASN A 86 -5.42 15.49 -8.01
CA ASN A 86 -5.64 15.10 -9.40
C ASN A 86 -4.80 13.82 -9.62
N ILE A 87 -5.41 12.77 -10.15
CA ILE A 87 -4.73 11.54 -10.53
C ILE A 87 -5.20 11.07 -11.90
N GLY A 88 -4.28 10.65 -12.75
CA GLY A 88 -4.64 10.23 -14.10
C GLY A 88 -3.46 9.95 -15.01
N GLN A 89 -3.59 10.29 -16.30
CA GLN A 89 -2.61 9.96 -17.33
C GLN A 89 -1.19 10.45 -17.03
N SER A 90 -1.03 11.53 -16.27
CA SER A 90 0.30 12.06 -15.91
C SER A 90 1.04 11.22 -14.86
N ASP A 91 0.37 10.26 -14.25
CA ASP A 91 0.89 9.46 -13.14
C ASP A 91 1.23 8.02 -13.55
N THR A 92 1.21 7.76 -14.87
CA THR A 92 1.50 6.43 -15.42
C THR A 92 1.90 6.52 -16.89
N ASP A 93 2.75 5.60 -17.33
CA ASP A 93 3.10 5.42 -18.76
C ASP A 93 2.02 4.63 -19.53
N ARG A 94 1.08 4.00 -18.82
CA ARG A 94 -0.03 3.26 -19.42
C ARG A 94 -1.08 4.22 -19.95
N LYS A 95 -1.64 3.92 -21.13
CA LYS A 95 -2.79 4.69 -21.65
C LYS A 95 -4.03 4.42 -20.80
N LEU A 96 -4.52 5.45 -20.13
CA LEU A 96 -5.74 5.37 -19.33
C LEU A 96 -6.99 5.70 -20.17
N SER A 97 -8.08 4.97 -19.92
CA SER A 97 -9.41 5.22 -20.51
C SER A 97 -10.49 4.48 -19.71
N GLY A 98 -11.70 5.06 -19.66
CA GLY A 98 -12.85 4.42 -19.02
C GLY A 98 -12.97 4.69 -17.54
N MET A 99 -13.27 3.64 -16.77
CA MET A 99 -13.60 3.70 -15.34
C MET A 99 -12.43 3.22 -14.48
N TYR A 100 -12.34 3.74 -13.25
CA TYR A 100 -11.30 3.35 -12.28
C TYR A 100 -11.87 3.34 -10.87
N ARG A 101 -11.14 2.71 -9.94
CA ARG A 101 -11.41 2.78 -8.50
C ARG A 101 -10.24 3.48 -7.81
N ILE A 102 -10.55 4.27 -6.79
CA ILE A 102 -9.55 5.04 -6.03
C ILE A 102 -9.49 4.51 -4.60
N LEU A 103 -8.27 4.41 -4.08
CA LEU A 103 -7.97 4.28 -2.67
C LEU A 103 -7.02 5.38 -2.26
N VAL A 104 -7.29 6.04 -1.14
CA VAL A 104 -6.36 7.00 -0.55
C VAL A 104 -6.01 6.56 0.86
N LEU A 105 -4.74 6.70 1.18
CA LEU A 105 -4.21 6.42 2.51
C LEU A 105 -3.15 7.47 2.88
N THR A 106 -2.98 7.73 4.18
CA THR A 106 -1.83 8.48 4.67
C THR A 106 -0.63 7.57 4.74
N ASP A 107 0.54 8.17 4.64
CA ASP A 107 1.82 7.46 4.67
C ASP A 107 2.78 8.23 5.60
N LYS A 108 3.19 7.57 6.65
CA LYS A 108 4.10 8.10 7.67
C LYS A 108 5.53 7.58 7.52
N ASP A 109 5.70 6.46 6.84
CA ASP A 109 6.99 5.76 6.73
C ASP A 109 7.54 5.65 5.31
N GLY A 110 6.81 6.15 4.31
CA GLY A 110 7.23 6.17 2.90
C GLY A 110 6.93 4.87 2.15
N ASP A 111 6.05 4.01 2.67
CA ASP A 111 5.67 2.76 1.99
C ASP A 111 4.16 2.56 1.84
N PRO A 112 3.60 3.00 0.73
CA PRO A 112 2.16 2.86 0.46
C PRO A 112 1.70 1.41 0.24
N ASN A 113 2.64 0.48 0.01
CA ASN A 113 2.28 -0.93 -0.23
C ASN A 113 1.91 -1.66 1.06
N LEU A 114 2.40 -1.16 2.19
CA LEU A 114 2.14 -1.76 3.48
C LEU A 114 2.08 -0.66 4.56
N PRO A 115 0.94 0.03 4.69
CA PRO A 115 0.77 1.11 5.66
C PRO A 115 1.04 0.67 7.09
N SER A 116 1.57 1.59 7.87
CA SER A 116 1.89 1.38 9.29
C SER A 116 0.67 1.59 10.20
N ILE A 117 0.75 1.05 11.42
CA ILE A 117 -0.27 1.31 12.45
C ILE A 117 -0.34 2.81 12.74
N GLY A 118 -1.54 3.37 12.75
CA GLY A 118 -1.80 4.78 12.98
C GLY A 118 -1.87 5.63 11.70
N GLU A 119 -1.65 5.04 10.56
CA GLU A 119 -2.03 5.64 9.28
C GLU A 119 -3.54 5.54 9.07
N ILE A 120 -4.06 6.39 8.22
CA ILE A 120 -5.49 6.52 7.97
C ILE A 120 -5.78 6.14 6.53
N ILE A 121 -6.82 5.37 6.32
CA ILE A 121 -7.26 4.90 5.01
C ILE A 121 -8.73 5.24 4.80
N GLY A 122 -9.11 5.52 3.57
CA GLY A 122 -10.51 5.57 3.16
C GLY A 122 -10.97 4.28 2.47
N PRO A 123 -12.23 4.21 2.05
CA PRO A 123 -12.78 3.04 1.35
C PRO A 123 -12.27 2.97 -0.09
N LEU A 124 -12.10 1.77 -0.63
CA LEU A 124 -11.98 1.62 -2.07
C LEU A 124 -13.30 2.06 -2.73
N THR A 125 -13.22 3.04 -3.64
CA THR A 125 -14.42 3.63 -4.25
C THR A 125 -15.16 2.64 -5.15
N GLN A 126 -16.40 2.95 -5.47
CA GLN A 126 -17.05 2.42 -6.67
C GLN A 126 -16.31 2.89 -7.92
N GLN A 127 -16.70 2.40 -9.08
CA GLN A 127 -16.13 2.81 -10.36
C GLN A 127 -16.39 4.28 -10.64
N ILE A 128 -15.33 5.02 -10.99
CA ILE A 128 -15.34 6.46 -11.26
C ILE A 128 -14.78 6.68 -12.67
N PRO A 129 -15.47 7.45 -13.53
CA PRO A 129 -14.95 7.74 -14.86
C PRO A 129 -13.77 8.71 -14.82
N LEU A 130 -12.81 8.56 -15.74
CA LEU A 130 -11.86 9.63 -16.04
C LEU A 130 -12.61 10.88 -16.50
N GLY A 131 -12.03 12.05 -16.22
CA GLY A 131 -12.62 13.34 -16.54
C GLY A 131 -13.54 13.90 -15.47
N ILE A 132 -13.82 13.16 -14.39
CA ILE A 132 -14.64 13.69 -13.30
C ILE A 132 -13.88 14.76 -12.51
N GLU A 133 -14.58 15.85 -12.21
CA GLU A 133 -14.09 16.95 -11.38
C GLU A 133 -14.90 17.08 -10.09
N GLY A 134 -14.29 17.66 -9.05
CA GLY A 134 -14.96 17.94 -7.79
C GLY A 134 -15.29 16.67 -6.96
N PHE A 135 -14.65 15.55 -7.26
CA PHE A 135 -14.86 14.32 -6.51
C PHE A 135 -14.43 14.49 -5.06
N LYS A 136 -15.28 14.05 -4.12
CA LYS A 136 -14.99 14.11 -2.67
C LYS A 136 -14.63 12.72 -2.18
N TYR A 137 -13.42 12.57 -1.69
CA TYR A 137 -12.94 11.35 -1.07
C TYR A 137 -12.77 11.56 0.44
N TYR A 138 -13.18 10.58 1.25
CA TYR A 138 -13.09 10.66 2.69
C TYR A 138 -12.14 9.60 3.25
N LEU A 139 -11.15 10.05 4.01
CA LEU A 139 -10.39 9.19 4.91
C LEU A 139 -11.27 8.93 6.15
N ASP A 140 -11.64 7.70 6.39
CA ASP A 140 -12.73 7.37 7.32
C ASP A 140 -12.33 6.48 8.50
N ARG A 141 -11.15 5.84 8.46
CA ARG A 141 -10.72 4.93 9.53
C ARG A 141 -9.21 4.80 9.65
N PRO A 142 -8.69 4.46 10.86
CA PRO A 142 -7.31 4.01 11.03
C PRO A 142 -7.06 2.75 10.20
N PHE A 143 -5.85 2.66 9.63
CA PHE A 143 -5.42 1.49 8.88
C PHE A 143 -5.32 0.27 9.82
N LYS A 144 -5.96 -0.82 9.45
CA LYS A 144 -5.82 -2.15 10.05
C LYS A 144 -5.38 -3.17 9.01
N SER A 145 -6.00 -3.12 7.84
CA SER A 145 -5.70 -3.96 6.68
C SER A 145 -6.23 -3.30 5.42
N PHE A 146 -5.68 -3.65 4.28
CA PHE A 146 -6.31 -3.34 3.01
C PHE A 146 -7.66 -4.05 2.86
N PRO A 147 -8.57 -3.52 2.02
CA PRO A 147 -9.69 -4.31 1.53
C PRO A 147 -9.20 -5.65 0.97
N GLU A 148 -9.84 -6.74 1.33
CA GLU A 148 -9.38 -8.10 0.98
C GLU A 148 -9.20 -8.29 -0.53
N GLU A 149 -10.07 -7.66 -1.30
CA GLU A 149 -10.03 -7.66 -2.76
C GLU A 149 -8.79 -7.01 -3.37
N LEU A 150 -8.10 -6.12 -2.63
CA LEU A 150 -6.87 -5.46 -3.06
C LEU A 150 -5.61 -6.18 -2.61
N VAL A 151 -5.69 -7.04 -1.61
CA VAL A 151 -4.51 -7.72 -1.09
C VAL A 151 -3.97 -8.66 -2.15
N TYR A 152 -2.69 -8.48 -2.48
CA TYR A 152 -2.02 -9.35 -3.44
C TYR A 152 -2.09 -10.81 -2.98
N ARG A 153 -2.58 -11.67 -3.85
CA ARG A 153 -2.66 -13.11 -3.62
C ARG A 153 -2.17 -13.85 -4.86
N GLU A 154 -1.19 -14.66 -4.69
CA GLU A 154 -0.72 -15.62 -5.68
C GLU A 154 -0.56 -16.97 -5.00
N THR A 155 -0.88 -18.03 -5.70
CA THR A 155 -0.65 -19.39 -5.19
C THR A 155 0.82 -19.58 -4.86
N ASP A 156 1.13 -20.10 -3.67
CA ASP A 156 2.50 -20.37 -3.28
C ASP A 156 3.14 -21.36 -4.28
N SER A 157 4.28 -20.97 -4.78
CA SER A 157 5.19 -21.78 -5.58
C SER A 157 6.50 -22.01 -4.82
N PRO A 158 7.33 -22.94 -5.27
CA PRO A 158 8.65 -23.13 -4.68
C PRO A 158 9.57 -21.91 -4.71
N GLU A 159 9.32 -20.94 -5.60
CA GLU A 159 10.13 -19.74 -5.77
C GLU A 159 9.60 -18.55 -4.96
N ASN A 160 8.27 -18.50 -4.70
CA ASN A 160 7.61 -17.38 -4.03
C ASN A 160 7.18 -17.68 -2.59
N SER A 161 7.70 -18.76 -2.00
CA SER A 161 7.42 -19.14 -0.61
C SER A 161 8.67 -19.66 0.12
N ILE A 162 8.63 -19.55 1.45
CA ILE A 162 9.60 -20.15 2.37
C ILE A 162 8.94 -21.33 3.06
N SER A 163 9.57 -22.49 3.06
CA SER A 163 9.00 -23.70 3.65
C SER A 163 9.96 -24.41 4.58
N GLY A 164 9.39 -25.13 5.55
CA GLY A 164 10.19 -25.83 6.54
C GLY A 164 9.38 -26.56 7.61
N ILE A 165 10.03 -26.81 8.74
CA ILE A 165 9.46 -27.45 9.92
C ILE A 165 9.75 -26.54 11.13
N VAL A 166 8.72 -26.23 11.91
CA VAL A 166 8.86 -25.55 13.19
C VAL A 166 8.78 -26.54 14.35
N LYS A 167 9.63 -26.36 15.36
CA LYS A 167 9.71 -27.10 16.60
C LYS A 167 9.72 -26.13 17.78
N ALA A 168 9.28 -26.54 18.95
CA ALA A 168 9.61 -25.84 20.19
C ALA A 168 10.90 -26.40 20.79
N SER A 169 11.70 -25.52 21.40
CA SER A 169 12.81 -25.97 22.25
C SER A 169 12.28 -26.87 23.40
N PRO A 170 12.98 -27.92 23.81
CA PRO A 170 12.56 -28.76 24.94
C PRO A 170 12.24 -27.95 26.21
N LYS A 171 12.93 -26.83 26.41
CA LYS A 171 12.71 -25.94 27.56
C LYS A 171 11.33 -25.31 27.59
N PHE A 172 10.71 -25.09 26.41
CA PHE A 172 9.46 -24.38 26.29
C PHE A 172 8.33 -25.20 25.67
N SER A 173 8.58 -26.48 25.37
CA SER A 173 7.59 -27.36 24.73
C SER A 173 6.33 -27.55 25.56
N ASN A 174 6.45 -27.52 26.89
CA ASN A 174 5.33 -27.62 27.83
C ASN A 174 4.47 -26.35 27.94
N LEU A 175 4.93 -25.21 27.37
CA LEU A 175 4.16 -23.98 27.33
C LEU A 175 3.27 -23.90 26.09
N VAL A 176 3.46 -24.78 25.10
CA VAL A 176 2.64 -24.84 23.89
C VAL A 176 1.39 -25.65 24.18
N SER A 177 0.22 -25.01 24.08
CA SER A 177 -1.08 -25.67 24.27
C SER A 177 -1.67 -26.12 22.93
N PRO A 178 -2.46 -27.20 22.90
CA PRO A 178 -3.26 -27.56 21.73
C PRO A 178 -4.27 -26.46 21.27
N ASP A 179 -4.68 -25.61 22.21
CA ASP A 179 -5.64 -24.53 21.97
C ASP A 179 -4.96 -23.26 21.45
N ASP A 180 -3.62 -23.20 21.46
CA ASP A 180 -2.89 -22.07 20.89
C ASP A 180 -3.01 -22.08 19.36
N ARG A 181 -2.90 -20.90 18.74
CA ARG A 181 -2.65 -20.79 17.30
C ARG A 181 -1.16 -20.66 17.03
N LEU A 182 -0.71 -21.14 15.90
CA LEU A 182 0.66 -20.91 15.45
C LEU A 182 0.65 -19.79 14.43
N VAL A 183 1.32 -18.69 14.74
CA VAL A 183 1.45 -17.53 13.86
C VAL A 183 2.84 -17.52 13.25
N ILE A 184 2.90 -17.49 11.93
CA ILE A 184 4.12 -17.49 11.14
C ILE A 184 4.15 -16.17 10.38
N MET A 185 5.22 -15.40 10.50
CA MET A 185 5.34 -14.07 9.92
C MET A 185 6.66 -13.89 9.19
N LEU A 186 6.63 -13.29 8.01
CA LEU A 186 7.80 -12.73 7.34
C LEU A 186 7.88 -11.25 7.61
N PHE A 187 9.01 -10.78 8.11
CA PHE A 187 9.28 -9.37 8.38
C PHE A 187 10.26 -8.81 7.38
N ASP A 188 9.93 -7.64 6.85
CA ASP A 188 10.88 -6.79 6.15
C ASP A 188 11.98 -6.36 7.14
N PRO A 189 13.26 -6.65 6.86
CA PRO A 189 14.35 -6.35 7.79
C PRO A 189 14.63 -4.85 7.92
N GLU A 190 14.33 -4.05 6.90
CA GLU A 190 14.60 -2.60 6.88
C GLU A 190 13.51 -1.84 7.64
N LYS A 191 12.27 -2.24 7.45
CA LYS A 191 11.09 -1.56 8.02
C LYS A 191 10.59 -2.21 9.31
N ASN A 192 11.14 -3.36 9.68
CA ASN A 192 10.77 -4.16 10.86
C ASN A 192 9.26 -4.39 11.02
N ARG A 193 8.57 -4.67 9.93
CA ARG A 193 7.13 -4.95 9.91
C ARG A 193 6.81 -6.21 9.09
N PRO A 194 5.68 -6.89 9.38
CA PRO A 194 5.32 -8.09 8.66
C PRO A 194 4.87 -7.76 7.24
N VAL A 195 5.36 -8.53 6.26
CA VAL A 195 4.92 -8.48 4.85
C VAL A 195 4.00 -9.64 4.49
N ALA A 196 4.07 -10.73 5.27
CA ALA A 196 3.18 -11.89 5.15
C ALA A 196 2.90 -12.48 6.52
N VAL A 197 1.68 -12.98 6.70
CA VAL A 197 1.24 -13.65 7.95
C VAL A 197 0.41 -14.87 7.61
N LYS A 198 0.76 -15.99 8.22
CA LYS A 198 -0.01 -17.24 8.18
C LYS A 198 -0.36 -17.67 9.59
N ILE A 199 -1.62 -18.00 9.80
CA ILE A 199 -2.14 -18.51 11.07
C ILE A 199 -2.58 -19.94 10.87
N LEU A 200 -2.16 -20.82 11.76
CA LEU A 200 -2.54 -22.23 11.78
C LEU A 200 -3.24 -22.54 13.10
N ASP A 201 -4.50 -22.92 13.00
CA ASP A 201 -5.28 -23.45 14.11
C ASP A 201 -5.00 -24.95 14.27
N ASN A 202 -5.17 -25.49 15.47
CA ASN A 202 -5.05 -26.92 15.76
C ASN A 202 -3.71 -27.55 15.30
N PHE A 203 -2.61 -26.81 15.40
CA PHE A 203 -1.29 -27.30 15.00
C PHE A 203 -0.71 -28.32 16.00
N LYS A 204 0.22 -29.13 15.53
CA LYS A 204 1.00 -30.07 16.37
C LYS A 204 2.48 -29.98 16.02
N LEU A 205 3.32 -29.76 17.03
CA LEU A 205 4.76 -29.72 16.82
C LEU A 205 5.37 -31.16 16.80
N PRO A 206 6.32 -31.43 15.89
CA PRO A 206 6.84 -30.53 14.84
C PRO A 206 5.83 -30.28 13.71
N GLN A 207 5.64 -29.01 13.32
CA GLN A 207 4.67 -28.59 12.32
C GLN A 207 5.37 -28.20 11.02
N LYS A 208 4.94 -28.77 9.87
CA LYS A 208 5.35 -28.28 8.54
C LYS A 208 4.67 -26.95 8.25
N PHE A 209 5.39 -26.06 7.60
CA PHE A 209 4.85 -24.78 7.17
C PHE A 209 5.32 -24.38 5.75
N SER A 210 4.54 -23.56 5.11
CA SER A 210 4.90 -22.74 3.96
C SER A 210 4.29 -21.37 4.18
N ILE A 211 5.04 -20.30 3.88
CA ILE A 211 4.57 -18.92 3.92
C ILE A 211 5.15 -18.18 2.73
N GLY A 212 4.30 -17.48 1.99
CA GLY A 212 4.69 -16.82 0.75
C GLY A 212 3.65 -15.82 0.26
N HIS A 213 3.57 -15.64 -1.04
CA HIS A 213 2.69 -14.67 -1.66
C HIS A 213 1.20 -14.91 -1.37
N SER A 214 0.78 -16.15 -1.12
CA SER A 214 -0.60 -16.46 -0.71
C SER A 214 -0.97 -15.87 0.67
N ASN A 215 0.03 -15.46 1.45
CA ASN A 215 -0.12 -14.91 2.79
C ASN A 215 0.29 -13.43 2.88
N ALA A 216 0.47 -12.76 1.73
CA ALA A 216 0.87 -11.34 1.67
C ALA A 216 -0.14 -10.44 2.41
N LEU A 217 0.37 -9.36 2.99
CA LEU A 217 -0.43 -8.30 3.63
C LEU A 217 -0.59 -7.08 2.75
N GLY A 218 0.32 -6.87 1.80
CA GLY A 218 0.34 -5.71 0.91
C GLY A 218 -0.44 -5.93 -0.38
N ILE A 219 -0.50 -4.87 -1.19
CA ILE A 219 -1.19 -4.85 -2.49
C ILE A 219 -0.28 -5.20 -3.68
N GLN A 220 1.00 -5.46 -3.41
CA GLN A 220 1.99 -5.86 -4.41
C GLN A 220 2.79 -7.08 -3.95
N PRO A 221 3.37 -7.85 -4.87
CA PRO A 221 4.27 -8.93 -4.51
C PRO A 221 5.50 -8.40 -3.78
N PHE A 222 5.96 -9.16 -2.81
CA PHE A 222 7.20 -8.88 -2.12
C PHE A 222 8.32 -9.81 -2.60
N SER A 223 9.57 -9.35 -2.54
CA SER A 223 10.74 -10.12 -2.98
C SER A 223 11.94 -9.83 -2.07
N GLY A 224 12.95 -10.69 -2.12
CA GLY A 224 14.19 -10.50 -1.38
C GLY A 224 14.38 -11.45 -0.22
N LYS A 225 14.93 -10.92 0.89
CA LYS A 225 15.25 -11.69 2.11
C LYS A 225 14.50 -11.14 3.31
N PHE A 226 13.97 -12.04 4.13
CA PHE A 226 13.09 -11.70 5.24
C PHE A 226 13.58 -12.30 6.56
N SER A 227 13.22 -11.65 7.66
CA SER A 227 13.30 -12.27 8.97
C SER A 227 12.05 -13.11 9.21
N LEU A 228 12.22 -14.38 9.54
CA LEU A 228 11.12 -15.27 9.91
C LEU A 228 10.89 -15.19 11.42
N ARG A 229 9.65 -14.93 11.80
CA ARG A 229 9.20 -14.96 13.19
C ARG A 229 8.05 -15.94 13.31
N ILE A 230 8.12 -16.84 14.29
CA ILE A 230 7.04 -17.80 14.56
C ILE A 230 6.75 -17.73 16.06
N LEU A 231 5.48 -17.71 16.42
CA LEU A 231 5.04 -17.67 17.81
C LEU A 231 3.75 -18.48 18.03
N THR A 232 3.53 -18.89 19.26
CA THR A 232 2.22 -19.34 19.71
C THR A 232 1.40 -18.11 20.08
N ASP A 233 0.15 -18.05 19.62
CA ASP A 233 -0.77 -16.95 19.92
C ASP A 233 -1.84 -17.47 20.86
N LYS A 234 -1.86 -16.93 22.09
CA LYS A 234 -2.75 -17.34 23.17
C LYS A 234 -3.97 -16.42 23.36
N ASN A 235 -3.94 -15.23 22.76
CA ASN A 235 -4.99 -14.22 22.93
C ASN A 235 -5.82 -13.97 21.66
N ASN A 236 -5.56 -14.71 20.58
CA ASN A 236 -6.15 -14.53 19.27
C ASN A 236 -5.82 -13.15 18.62
N GLN A 237 -4.69 -12.56 19.01
CA GLN A 237 -4.20 -11.27 18.49
C GLN A 237 -2.75 -11.42 17.99
N PRO A 238 -2.55 -11.83 16.75
CA PRO A 238 -1.24 -12.27 16.25
C PRO A 238 -0.13 -11.21 16.28
N PHE A 239 -0.50 -9.94 16.45
CA PHE A 239 0.44 -8.82 16.53
C PHE A 239 0.66 -8.30 17.96
N GLU A 240 -0.05 -8.84 18.94
CA GLU A 240 0.04 -8.44 20.35
C GLU A 240 0.47 -9.64 21.20
N SER A 241 1.76 -9.73 21.48
CA SER A 241 2.29 -10.83 22.30
C SER A 241 1.89 -10.70 23.76
N VAL A 242 1.50 -11.83 24.35
CA VAL A 242 1.17 -11.95 25.77
C VAL A 242 2.13 -12.89 26.51
N ILE A 243 2.21 -12.73 27.84
CA ILE A 243 3.07 -13.56 28.69
C ILE A 243 2.72 -15.04 28.51
N GLY A 244 3.75 -15.86 28.33
CA GLY A 244 3.64 -17.31 28.18
C GLY A 244 3.60 -17.78 26.73
N GLU A 245 3.58 -16.90 25.77
CA GLU A 245 3.76 -17.26 24.36
C GLU A 245 5.19 -17.73 24.09
N VAL A 246 5.33 -18.76 23.28
CA VAL A 246 6.63 -19.30 22.85
C VAL A 246 6.95 -18.70 21.49
N ILE A 247 8.11 -18.06 21.38
CA ILE A 247 8.51 -17.28 20.21
C ILE A 247 9.85 -17.79 19.68
N GLY A 248 10.03 -17.72 18.38
CA GLY A 248 11.30 -17.85 17.72
C GLY A 248 11.50 -16.76 16.67
N ARG A 249 12.77 -16.39 16.44
CA ARG A 249 13.19 -15.47 15.39
C ARG A 249 14.36 -16.04 14.62
N SER A 250 14.34 -15.94 13.30
CA SER A 250 15.48 -16.37 12.49
C SER A 250 16.71 -15.53 12.81
N LYS A 251 17.85 -16.19 13.03
CA LYS A 251 19.14 -15.52 13.29
C LYS A 251 19.73 -14.86 12.02
N LYS A 252 19.28 -15.30 10.86
CA LYS A 252 19.71 -14.80 9.55
C LYS A 252 18.50 -14.51 8.71
N LEU A 253 18.66 -13.61 7.74
CA LEU A 253 17.64 -13.35 6.74
C LEU A 253 17.51 -14.56 5.81
N ILE A 254 16.28 -14.94 5.51
CA ILE A 254 15.92 -16.08 4.67
C ILE A 254 15.40 -15.54 3.34
N ALA A 255 15.97 -16.00 2.24
CA ALA A 255 15.50 -15.62 0.91
C ALA A 255 14.14 -16.25 0.59
N LEU A 256 13.30 -15.55 -0.13
CA LEU A 256 12.12 -16.16 -0.75
C LEU A 256 12.59 -17.31 -1.65
N GLY A 257 11.85 -18.41 -1.67
CA GLY A 257 12.24 -19.65 -2.34
C GLY A 257 13.03 -20.65 -1.47
N ALA A 258 13.43 -20.28 -0.24
CA ALA A 258 14.15 -21.17 0.66
C ALA A 258 13.27 -22.34 1.14
N LYS A 259 13.85 -23.56 1.15
CA LYS A 259 13.15 -24.80 1.50
C LYS A 259 13.86 -25.51 2.65
N ASN A 260 13.13 -26.43 3.28
CA ASN A 260 13.64 -27.31 4.34
C ASN A 260 14.25 -26.55 5.52
N ILE A 261 13.68 -25.38 5.86
CA ILE A 261 14.12 -24.60 7.00
C ILE A 261 13.75 -25.35 8.28
N GLU A 262 14.73 -25.64 9.12
CA GLU A 262 14.49 -26.05 10.50
C GLU A 262 14.42 -24.80 11.39
N PHE A 263 13.26 -24.58 11.98
CA PHE A 263 12.99 -23.42 12.81
C PHE A 263 12.65 -23.86 14.24
N VAL A 264 13.26 -23.21 15.22
CA VAL A 264 13.04 -23.53 16.64
C VAL A 264 12.52 -22.28 17.35
N MET A 265 11.37 -22.42 17.97
CA MET A 265 10.88 -21.45 18.95
C MET A 265 11.63 -21.68 20.27
N ASP A 266 12.52 -20.78 20.63
CA ASP A 266 13.51 -20.93 21.70
C ASP A 266 13.43 -19.84 22.79
N GLN A 267 12.42 -19.04 22.77
CA GLN A 267 12.18 -17.93 23.70
C GLN A 267 10.75 -18.00 24.25
N ASN A 268 10.58 -17.54 25.49
CA ASN A 268 9.28 -17.27 26.07
C ASN A 268 9.09 -15.76 26.18
N TYR A 269 7.91 -15.27 25.76
CA TYR A 269 7.58 -13.88 25.93
C TYR A 269 7.37 -13.61 27.43
N VAL A 270 8.25 -12.80 27.97
CA VAL A 270 8.21 -12.24 29.32
C VAL A 270 8.28 -10.72 29.17
N ARG A 271 7.53 -10.04 29.97
CA ARG A 271 7.45 -8.57 29.91
C ARG A 271 8.79 -7.94 30.32
#